data_c1e224584eb3ba3a9a30ea18f1ea7c51
#
_entry.id   c1e224584eb3ba3a9a30ea18f1ea7c51
#
_cell.length_a   1.000
_cell.length_b   1.000
_cell.length_c   1.000
_cell.angle_alpha   90.00
_cell.angle_beta   90.00
_cell.angle_gamma   90.00
#
_symmetry.space_group_name_H-M   'P 1'
#
loop_
_entity.id
_entity.type
_entity.pdbx_description
1 polymer ?
#
loop_
_entity_poly.entity_id
_entity_poly.type
_entity_poly.pdbx_seq_one_letter_code
_entity_poly.pdbx_strand_id
1 'polypeptide(L)'
;MHIEKMKLSDLRPAEYNPRVKLNPGMAEYEKLKQSILEFGFVDPPIFNKNTGNLVGGHQRVTVAKELGLFDEIEVSVVDLPLDKEKALNIALNKISGNWDEDKLTELLNELTTDNLELTGFDNEELENLIESTDIPNFEPGSIDDQGDLTKLEPKFVKCPCCGEEFDLRDVES
;
A
#
# COMPACT_ATOMS: atom_id res chain seq x y z
N MET A 1 -2.72 -28.71 4.15
CA MET A 1 -3.25 -27.69 3.21
C MET A 1 -3.17 -28.27 1.81
N HIS A 2 -4.23 -28.22 1.06
CA HIS A 2 -4.29 -28.59 -0.35
C HIS A 2 -5.32 -27.70 -1.05
N ILE A 3 -5.30 -27.68 -2.38
CA ILE A 3 -6.23 -26.90 -3.19
C ILE A 3 -7.32 -27.82 -3.70
N GLU A 4 -8.57 -27.40 -3.55
CA GLU A 4 -9.75 -28.09 -4.08
C GLU A 4 -10.65 -27.11 -4.82
N LYS A 5 -11.43 -27.63 -5.79
CA LYS A 5 -12.52 -26.86 -6.40
C LYS A 5 -13.78 -27.00 -5.57
N MET A 6 -14.38 -25.88 -5.22
CA MET A 6 -15.62 -25.83 -4.46
C MET A 6 -16.61 -24.87 -5.11
N LYS A 7 -17.90 -25.18 -4.97
CA LYS A 7 -18.95 -24.27 -5.40
C LYS A 7 -18.91 -23.00 -4.54
N LEU A 8 -18.99 -21.86 -5.21
CA LEU A 8 -18.99 -20.56 -4.56
C LEU A 8 -20.15 -20.42 -3.55
N SER A 9 -21.29 -21.07 -3.84
CA SER A 9 -22.47 -21.13 -2.96
C SER A 9 -22.19 -21.80 -1.61
N ASP A 10 -21.27 -22.76 -1.57
CA ASP A 10 -21.00 -23.57 -0.40
C ASP A 10 -20.04 -22.90 0.60
N LEU A 11 -19.34 -21.87 0.15
CA LEU A 11 -18.43 -21.09 0.98
C LEU A 11 -19.21 -20.14 1.90
N ARG A 12 -19.36 -20.53 3.15
CA ARG A 12 -20.10 -19.73 4.16
C ARG A 12 -19.13 -18.88 4.98
N PRO A 13 -19.37 -17.57 5.08
CA PRO A 13 -18.59 -16.72 5.99
C PRO A 13 -18.71 -17.22 7.43
N ALA A 14 -17.59 -17.18 8.16
CA ALA A 14 -17.61 -17.47 9.58
C ALA A 14 -18.38 -16.34 10.32
N GLU A 15 -19.27 -16.70 11.25
CA GLU A 15 -20.07 -15.73 12.02
C GLU A 15 -19.20 -14.79 12.87
N TYR A 16 -18.05 -15.29 13.34
CA TYR A 16 -17.11 -14.53 14.15
C TYR A 16 -16.16 -13.62 13.35
N ASN A 17 -16.28 -13.60 12.02
CA ASN A 17 -15.38 -12.81 11.18
C ASN A 17 -15.47 -11.30 11.51
N PRO A 18 -14.36 -10.66 11.96
CA PRO A 18 -14.40 -9.25 12.39
C PRO A 18 -14.34 -8.25 11.23
N ARG A 19 -14.14 -8.74 9.98
CA ARG A 19 -14.03 -7.85 8.81
C ARG A 19 -15.38 -7.23 8.45
N VAL A 20 -15.34 -5.94 8.17
CA VAL A 20 -16.50 -5.21 7.67
C VAL A 20 -16.96 -5.80 6.35
N LYS A 21 -18.27 -6.01 6.20
CA LYS A 21 -18.85 -6.46 4.94
C LYS A 21 -18.79 -5.33 3.93
N LEU A 22 -18.19 -5.60 2.76
CA LEU A 22 -18.27 -4.68 1.64
C LEU A 22 -19.65 -4.73 0.97
N ASN A 23 -20.14 -3.56 0.61
CA ASN A 23 -21.39 -3.41 -0.12
C ASN A 23 -21.14 -2.66 -1.42
N PRO A 24 -21.95 -2.89 -2.47
CA PRO A 24 -21.88 -2.13 -3.71
C PRO A 24 -21.93 -0.62 -3.47
N GLY A 25 -21.07 0.13 -4.16
CA GLY A 25 -20.92 1.59 -3.99
C GLY A 25 -19.87 2.02 -2.96
N MET A 26 -19.29 1.11 -2.19
CA MET A 26 -18.10 1.40 -1.39
C MET A 26 -16.86 1.38 -2.29
N ALA A 27 -15.90 2.29 -2.06
CA ALA A 27 -14.68 2.38 -2.87
C ALA A 27 -13.91 1.05 -2.91
N GLU A 28 -13.73 0.40 -1.75
CA GLU A 28 -13.05 -0.88 -1.63
C GLU A 28 -13.79 -2.01 -2.36
N TYR A 29 -15.13 -1.94 -2.39
CA TYR A 29 -15.95 -2.91 -3.14
C TYR A 29 -15.68 -2.78 -4.64
N GLU A 30 -15.72 -1.56 -5.18
CA GLU A 30 -15.52 -1.32 -6.62
C GLU A 30 -14.09 -1.63 -7.06
N LYS A 31 -13.07 -1.27 -6.27
CA LYS A 31 -11.66 -1.66 -6.50
C LYS A 31 -11.51 -3.21 -6.55
N LEU A 32 -12.08 -3.90 -5.58
CA LEU A 32 -12.01 -5.37 -5.51
C LEU A 32 -12.76 -6.05 -6.66
N LYS A 33 -13.94 -5.50 -7.03
CA LYS A 33 -14.72 -5.95 -8.17
C LYS A 33 -13.96 -5.81 -9.47
N GLN A 34 -13.33 -4.65 -9.72
CA GLN A 34 -12.51 -4.40 -10.90
C GLN A 34 -11.33 -5.37 -10.97
N SER A 35 -10.63 -5.60 -9.87
CA SER A 35 -9.55 -6.58 -9.79
C SER A 35 -10.01 -8.00 -10.12
N ILE A 36 -11.18 -8.42 -9.62
CA ILE A 36 -11.73 -9.76 -9.92
C ILE A 36 -12.16 -9.87 -11.40
N LEU A 37 -12.70 -8.81 -11.97
CA LEU A 37 -13.11 -8.80 -13.40
C LEU A 37 -11.90 -8.88 -14.33
N GLU A 38 -10.79 -8.21 -13.98
CA GLU A 38 -9.58 -8.17 -14.81
C GLU A 38 -8.71 -9.41 -14.64
N PHE A 39 -8.42 -9.79 -13.40
CA PHE A 39 -7.46 -10.86 -13.10
C PHE A 39 -8.11 -12.20 -12.75
N GLY A 40 -9.41 -12.22 -12.55
CA GLY A 40 -10.12 -13.41 -12.04
C GLY A 40 -9.88 -13.66 -10.55
N PHE A 41 -10.11 -14.89 -10.12
CA PHE A 41 -9.95 -15.28 -8.71
C PHE A 41 -8.55 -15.85 -8.46
N VAL A 42 -7.51 -14.97 -8.52
CA VAL A 42 -6.08 -15.36 -8.49
C VAL A 42 -5.56 -15.76 -7.11
N ASP A 43 -6.23 -15.33 -6.03
CA ASP A 43 -5.84 -15.66 -4.66
C ASP A 43 -6.92 -16.54 -4.02
N PRO A 44 -6.68 -17.87 -3.90
CA PRO A 44 -7.67 -18.80 -3.39
C PRO A 44 -8.11 -18.46 -1.96
N PRO A 45 -9.42 -18.40 -1.67
CA PRO A 45 -9.91 -18.25 -0.31
C PRO A 45 -9.56 -19.48 0.53
N ILE A 46 -9.57 -19.31 1.85
CA ILE A 46 -9.20 -20.37 2.79
C ILE A 46 -10.48 -20.92 3.41
N PHE A 47 -10.69 -22.23 3.24
CA PHE A 47 -11.82 -22.97 3.78
C PHE A 47 -11.35 -24.00 4.81
N ASN A 48 -12.03 -24.07 5.95
CA ASN A 48 -11.76 -25.08 6.96
C ASN A 48 -12.77 -26.22 6.88
N LYS A 49 -12.31 -27.38 6.46
CA LYS A 49 -13.18 -28.56 6.31
C LYS A 49 -13.73 -29.10 7.65
N ASN A 50 -13.05 -28.81 8.76
CA ASN A 50 -13.45 -29.27 10.09
C ASN A 50 -14.72 -28.54 10.58
N THR A 51 -14.78 -27.24 10.32
CA THR A 51 -15.89 -26.37 10.78
C THR A 51 -16.90 -26.04 9.69
N GLY A 52 -16.50 -26.19 8.42
CA GLY A 52 -17.31 -25.79 7.28
C GLY A 52 -17.30 -24.26 7.02
N ASN A 53 -16.36 -23.53 7.64
CA ASN A 53 -16.28 -22.10 7.56
C ASN A 53 -15.28 -21.63 6.51
N LEU A 54 -15.60 -20.50 5.87
CA LEU A 54 -14.63 -19.66 5.17
C LEU A 54 -13.80 -18.92 6.21
N VAL A 55 -12.45 -19.07 6.17
CA VAL A 55 -11.51 -18.50 7.14
C VAL A 55 -10.84 -17.24 6.60
N GLY A 56 -10.55 -17.21 5.31
CA GLY A 56 -9.92 -16.07 4.62
C GLY A 56 -10.54 -15.82 3.26
N GLY A 57 -10.44 -14.58 2.76
CA GLY A 57 -10.98 -14.18 1.46
C GLY A 57 -12.48 -13.84 1.47
N HIS A 58 -13.07 -13.54 2.62
CA HIS A 58 -14.50 -13.25 2.79
C HIS A 58 -15.02 -12.18 1.84
N GLN A 59 -14.30 -11.05 1.72
CA GLN A 59 -14.71 -9.93 0.85
C GLN A 59 -14.70 -10.34 -0.63
N ARG A 60 -13.65 -11.03 -1.09
CA ARG A 60 -13.56 -11.56 -2.47
C ARG A 60 -14.69 -12.54 -2.79
N VAL A 61 -14.97 -13.47 -1.89
CA VAL A 61 -16.07 -14.43 -2.06
C VAL A 61 -17.42 -13.71 -2.11
N THR A 62 -17.62 -12.68 -1.29
CA THR A 62 -18.85 -11.88 -1.32
C THR A 62 -19.04 -11.17 -2.66
N VAL A 63 -18.01 -10.46 -3.14
CA VAL A 63 -18.05 -9.76 -4.44
C VAL A 63 -18.25 -10.75 -5.59
N ALA A 64 -17.51 -11.87 -5.59
CA ALA A 64 -17.64 -12.89 -6.63
C ALA A 64 -19.04 -13.52 -6.70
N LYS A 65 -19.68 -13.74 -5.55
CA LYS A 65 -21.08 -14.21 -5.48
C LYS A 65 -22.05 -13.22 -6.11
N GLU A 66 -21.87 -11.94 -5.84
CA GLU A 66 -22.73 -10.87 -6.37
C GLU A 66 -22.52 -10.68 -7.88
N LEU A 67 -21.28 -10.89 -8.37
CA LEU A 67 -20.98 -10.84 -9.81
C LEU A 67 -21.59 -12.00 -10.59
N GLY A 68 -21.78 -13.16 -9.95
CA GLY A 68 -22.36 -14.35 -10.59
C GLY A 68 -21.55 -14.92 -11.74
N LEU A 69 -20.24 -14.63 -11.79
CA LEU A 69 -19.35 -15.04 -12.89
C LEU A 69 -18.72 -16.42 -12.67
N PHE A 70 -18.76 -16.93 -11.45
CA PHE A 70 -18.08 -18.16 -11.06
C PHE A 70 -19.06 -19.12 -10.40
N ASP A 71 -19.18 -20.33 -10.92
CA ASP A 71 -19.91 -21.42 -10.26
C ASP A 71 -19.03 -22.12 -9.22
N GLU A 72 -17.78 -22.38 -9.60
CA GLU A 72 -16.78 -23.05 -8.78
C GLU A 72 -15.47 -22.25 -8.81
N ILE A 73 -14.76 -22.24 -7.69
CA ILE A 73 -13.44 -21.63 -7.55
C ILE A 73 -12.49 -22.57 -6.84
N GLU A 74 -11.19 -22.35 -7.01
CA GLU A 74 -10.16 -23.04 -6.24
C GLU A 74 -10.07 -22.43 -4.84
N VAL A 75 -10.00 -23.29 -3.82
CA VAL A 75 -9.90 -22.91 -2.42
C VAL A 75 -8.73 -23.63 -1.73
N SER A 76 -8.06 -22.95 -0.84
CA SER A 76 -7.07 -23.56 0.06
C SER A 76 -7.77 -24.22 1.23
N VAL A 77 -7.73 -25.56 1.31
CA VAL A 77 -8.39 -26.31 2.37
C VAL A 77 -7.44 -26.56 3.52
N VAL A 78 -7.89 -26.18 4.73
CA VAL A 78 -7.24 -26.47 6.00
C VAL A 78 -8.10 -27.38 6.87
N ASP A 79 -7.48 -27.99 7.88
CA ASP A 79 -8.13 -28.87 8.86
C ASP A 79 -7.71 -28.42 10.26
N LEU A 80 -8.44 -27.49 10.83
CA LEU A 80 -8.08 -26.85 12.09
C LEU A 80 -9.25 -26.90 13.08
N PRO A 81 -8.96 -27.09 14.38
CA PRO A 81 -9.98 -26.86 15.41
C PRO A 81 -10.35 -25.35 15.44
N LEU A 82 -11.54 -25.06 15.97
CA LEU A 82 -12.15 -23.72 15.91
C LEU A 82 -11.30 -22.62 16.53
N ASP A 83 -10.58 -22.92 17.62
CA ASP A 83 -9.66 -21.96 18.28
C ASP A 83 -8.51 -21.53 17.36
N LYS A 84 -7.88 -22.49 16.68
CA LYS A 84 -6.83 -22.23 15.70
C LYS A 84 -7.36 -21.57 14.43
N GLU A 85 -8.58 -21.91 14.00
CA GLU A 85 -9.26 -21.26 12.89
C GLU A 85 -9.45 -19.77 13.16
N LYS A 86 -9.96 -19.41 14.36
CA LYS A 86 -10.10 -17.99 14.76
C LYS A 86 -8.77 -17.26 14.80
N ALA A 87 -7.72 -17.89 15.36
CA ALA A 87 -6.38 -17.33 15.38
C ALA A 87 -5.84 -17.11 13.95
N LEU A 88 -6.04 -18.07 13.04
CA LEU A 88 -5.66 -17.93 11.64
C LEU A 88 -6.42 -16.78 10.96
N ASN A 89 -7.72 -16.65 11.17
CA ASN A 89 -8.52 -15.56 10.61
C ASN A 89 -7.94 -14.18 11.02
N ILE A 90 -7.60 -14.01 12.30
CA ILE A 90 -6.99 -12.77 12.79
C ILE A 90 -5.61 -12.57 12.17
N ALA A 91 -4.77 -13.59 12.12
CA ALA A 91 -3.41 -13.51 11.57
C ALA A 91 -3.41 -13.08 10.11
N LEU A 92 -4.28 -13.66 9.28
CA LEU A 92 -4.43 -13.31 7.86
C LEU A 92 -4.81 -11.84 7.62
N ASN A 93 -5.47 -11.22 8.58
CA ASN A 93 -5.88 -9.83 8.48
C ASN A 93 -4.92 -8.84 9.15
N LYS A 94 -4.09 -9.31 10.08
CA LYS A 94 -3.16 -8.45 10.84
C LYS A 94 -1.75 -8.44 10.26
N ILE A 95 -1.29 -9.56 9.72
CA ILE A 95 0.08 -9.72 9.19
C ILE A 95 0.05 -9.38 7.70
N SER A 96 0.16 -8.08 7.37
CA SER A 96 0.13 -7.61 5.98
C SER A 96 1.49 -7.13 5.45
N GLY A 97 2.55 -7.16 6.26
CA GLY A 97 3.86 -6.63 5.85
C GLY A 97 3.87 -5.12 5.60
N ASN A 98 5.06 -4.59 5.39
CA ASN A 98 5.26 -3.19 4.99
C ASN A 98 5.84 -3.16 3.58
N TRP A 99 5.62 -2.05 2.87
CA TRP A 99 6.22 -1.79 1.58
C TRP A 99 7.66 -1.26 1.75
N ASP A 100 8.52 -1.63 0.82
CA ASP A 100 9.75 -0.90 0.51
C ASP A 100 9.30 0.24 -0.43
N GLU A 101 9.18 1.45 0.12
CA GLU A 101 8.55 2.58 -0.58
C GLU A 101 9.32 2.97 -1.84
N ASP A 102 10.65 2.88 -1.83
CA ASP A 102 11.48 3.20 -3.00
C ASP A 102 11.16 2.24 -4.16
N LYS A 103 11.16 0.93 -3.89
CA LYS A 103 10.84 -0.08 -4.91
C LYS A 103 9.39 -0.03 -5.36
N LEU A 104 8.47 0.28 -4.45
CA LEU A 104 7.07 0.43 -4.79
C LEU A 104 6.88 1.60 -5.76
N THR A 105 7.51 2.75 -5.48
CA THR A 105 7.46 3.94 -6.33
C THR A 105 8.06 3.67 -7.71
N GLU A 106 9.22 3.00 -7.78
CA GLU A 106 9.82 2.58 -9.06
C GLU A 106 8.83 1.72 -9.86
N LEU A 107 8.23 0.72 -9.22
CA LEU A 107 7.29 -0.20 -9.88
C LEU A 107 6.02 0.52 -10.36
N LEU A 108 5.46 1.42 -9.54
CA LEU A 108 4.28 2.20 -9.92
C LEU A 108 4.56 3.13 -11.11
N ASN A 109 5.76 3.72 -11.18
CA ASN A 109 6.17 4.58 -12.30
C ASN A 109 6.36 3.81 -13.62
N GLU A 110 6.58 2.49 -13.59
CA GLU A 110 6.67 1.65 -14.79
C GLU A 110 5.29 1.27 -15.35
N LEU A 111 4.22 1.42 -14.57
CA LEU A 111 2.88 1.05 -14.97
C LEU A 111 2.22 2.15 -15.82
N THR A 112 1.37 1.71 -16.76
CA THR A 112 0.47 2.62 -17.51
C THR A 112 -0.66 3.08 -16.59
N THR A 113 -1.30 4.20 -16.94
CA THR A 113 -2.43 4.76 -16.18
C THR A 113 -3.53 3.71 -15.96
N ASP A 114 -3.88 2.95 -16.99
CA ASP A 114 -4.91 1.90 -16.90
C ASP A 114 -4.51 0.81 -15.89
N ASN A 115 -3.24 0.45 -15.84
CA ASN A 115 -2.73 -0.56 -14.89
C ASN A 115 -2.59 0.00 -13.47
N LEU A 116 -2.33 1.30 -13.30
CA LEU A 116 -2.31 1.94 -11.99
C LEU A 116 -3.68 1.86 -11.30
N GLU A 117 -4.77 2.08 -12.03
CA GLU A 117 -6.13 1.93 -11.50
C GLU A 117 -6.41 0.51 -10.96
N LEU A 118 -5.78 -0.51 -11.53
CA LEU A 118 -5.93 -1.91 -11.11
C LEU A 118 -5.16 -2.25 -9.83
N THR A 119 -4.16 -1.44 -9.43
CA THR A 119 -3.37 -1.67 -8.21
C THR A 119 -4.19 -1.47 -6.94
N GLY A 120 -5.23 -0.67 -7.01
CA GLY A 120 -6.06 -0.30 -5.87
C GLY A 120 -5.57 0.93 -5.11
N PHE A 121 -4.42 1.52 -5.46
CA PHE A 121 -4.02 2.83 -4.94
C PHE A 121 -4.94 3.91 -5.51
N ASP A 122 -5.34 4.87 -4.67
CA ASP A 122 -6.03 6.06 -5.15
C ASP A 122 -5.03 7.18 -5.50
N ASN A 123 -5.53 8.26 -6.12
CA ASN A 123 -4.66 9.33 -6.58
C ASN A 123 -3.92 10.03 -5.42
N GLU A 124 -4.57 10.17 -4.27
CA GLU A 124 -3.97 10.79 -3.07
C GLU A 124 -2.85 9.90 -2.49
N GLU A 125 -3.07 8.58 -2.46
CA GLU A 125 -2.05 7.61 -2.06
C GLU A 125 -0.85 7.62 -3.00
N LEU A 126 -1.08 7.70 -4.33
CA LEU A 126 -0.03 7.77 -5.34
C LEU A 126 0.78 9.08 -5.25
N GLU A 127 0.11 10.23 -5.09
CA GLU A 127 0.76 11.53 -4.91
C GLU A 127 1.66 11.53 -3.66
N ASN A 128 1.17 11.02 -2.53
CA ASN A 128 1.94 10.92 -1.29
C ASN A 128 3.18 10.02 -1.43
N LEU A 129 3.11 8.91 -2.17
CA LEU A 129 4.25 8.03 -2.43
C LEU A 129 5.30 8.71 -3.31
N ILE A 130 4.89 9.44 -4.33
CA ILE A 130 5.80 10.17 -5.23
C ILE A 130 6.44 11.35 -4.51
N GLU A 131 5.69 12.13 -3.74
CA GLU A 131 6.21 13.27 -2.98
C GLU A 131 7.18 12.85 -1.86
N SER A 132 6.97 11.68 -1.23
CA SER A 132 7.85 11.19 -0.15
C SER A 132 9.25 10.83 -0.64
N THR A 133 9.42 10.49 -1.92
CA THR A 133 10.72 10.16 -2.51
C THR A 133 11.55 11.38 -2.94
N ASP A 134 10.91 12.54 -3.13
CA ASP A 134 11.58 13.77 -3.57
C ASP A 134 11.96 14.74 -2.43
N ILE A 135 11.57 14.45 -1.19
CA ILE A 135 11.95 15.28 -0.05
C ILE A 135 13.31 14.78 0.47
N PRO A 136 14.41 15.52 0.23
CA PRO A 136 15.66 15.23 0.91
C PRO A 136 15.40 15.27 2.41
N ASN A 137 15.84 14.26 3.13
CA ASN A 137 15.68 14.13 4.58
C ASN A 137 16.31 15.38 5.25
N PHE A 138 15.50 16.44 5.40
CA PHE A 138 15.89 17.67 6.04
C PHE A 138 15.74 17.47 7.55
N GLU A 139 16.84 17.06 8.19
CA GLU A 139 16.94 17.19 9.64
C GLU A 139 17.21 18.65 9.95
N PRO A 140 16.26 19.40 10.53
CA PRO A 140 16.52 20.76 10.96
C PRO A 140 17.64 20.70 12.02
N GLY A 141 18.78 21.31 11.69
CA GLY A 141 19.87 21.47 12.63
C GLY A 141 19.38 22.13 13.91
N SER A 142 19.88 21.71 15.06
CA SER A 142 19.58 22.36 16.35
C SER A 142 20.17 23.80 16.33
N ILE A 143 19.63 24.66 17.19
CA ILE A 143 20.14 26.04 17.36
C ILE A 143 21.66 26.05 17.70
N ASP A 144 22.15 24.96 18.30
CA ASP A 144 23.56 24.78 18.69
C ASP A 144 24.47 24.37 17.50
N ASP A 145 23.89 23.86 16.39
CA ASP A 145 24.60 23.51 15.15
C ASP A 145 24.72 24.67 14.15
N GLN A 146 24.06 25.78 14.42
CA GLN A 146 24.23 27.00 13.64
C GLN A 146 25.57 27.63 14.08
N GLY A 147 26.58 27.48 13.23
CA GLY A 147 27.85 28.18 13.41
C GLY A 147 27.61 29.68 13.65
N ASP A 148 28.42 30.27 14.53
CA ASP A 148 28.32 31.70 14.90
C ASP A 148 28.38 32.59 13.64
N LEU A 149 27.21 33.06 13.19
CA LEU A 149 27.06 33.91 11.99
C LEU A 149 27.86 35.22 12.09
N THR A 150 28.34 35.58 13.27
CA THR A 150 29.21 36.76 13.49
C THR A 150 30.66 36.50 13.06
N LYS A 151 31.02 35.24 12.79
CA LYS A 151 32.37 34.81 12.37
C LYS A 151 32.46 34.42 10.90
N LEU A 152 31.59 34.95 10.06
CA LEU A 152 31.74 34.78 8.61
C LEU A 152 33.06 35.40 8.19
N GLU A 153 33.95 34.55 7.69
CA GLU A 153 35.22 35.04 7.09
C GLU A 153 34.91 36.02 5.96
N PRO A 154 35.68 37.15 5.87
CA PRO A 154 35.49 38.14 4.83
C PRO A 154 35.69 37.50 3.43
N LYS A 155 34.74 37.67 2.55
CA LYS A 155 34.82 37.19 1.17
C LYS A 155 35.35 38.27 0.27
N PHE A 156 36.68 38.35 0.13
CA PHE A 156 37.34 39.26 -0.78
C PHE A 156 37.15 38.86 -2.24
N VAL A 157 36.73 39.81 -3.04
CA VAL A 157 36.56 39.64 -4.51
C VAL A 157 37.38 40.72 -5.21
N LYS A 158 38.05 40.36 -6.29
CA LYS A 158 38.83 41.27 -7.14
C LYS A 158 37.93 41.95 -8.15
N CYS A 159 37.93 43.26 -8.19
CA CYS A 159 37.23 44.02 -9.20
C CYS A 159 37.78 43.70 -10.60
N PRO A 160 36.98 43.24 -11.57
CA PRO A 160 37.46 42.89 -12.92
C PRO A 160 37.87 44.10 -13.74
N CYS A 161 37.52 45.33 -13.28
CA CYS A 161 37.79 46.56 -14.01
C CYS A 161 39.12 47.27 -13.57
N CYS A 162 39.34 47.37 -12.23
CA CYS A 162 40.51 48.04 -11.67
C CYS A 162 41.49 47.10 -10.94
N GLY A 163 41.09 45.86 -10.67
CA GLY A 163 41.91 44.87 -9.97
C GLY A 163 41.95 45.04 -8.44
N GLU A 164 41.23 45.97 -7.88
CA GLU A 164 41.18 46.26 -6.44
C GLU A 164 40.41 45.16 -5.70
N GLU A 165 40.90 44.75 -4.53
CA GLU A 165 40.24 43.75 -3.68
C GLU A 165 39.32 44.45 -2.68
N PHE A 166 38.06 44.02 -2.61
CA PHE A 166 37.08 44.55 -1.65
C PHE A 166 36.26 43.40 -1.05
N ASP A 167 35.76 43.63 0.16
CA ASP A 167 34.84 42.72 0.83
C ASP A 167 33.42 42.92 0.31
N LEU A 168 32.77 41.89 -0.14
CA LEU A 168 31.38 41.97 -0.65
C LEU A 168 30.37 42.52 0.36
N ARG A 169 30.72 42.55 1.65
CA ARG A 169 29.85 43.08 2.71
C ARG A 169 29.90 44.63 2.81
N ASP A 170 30.96 45.25 2.27
CA ASP A 170 31.14 46.71 2.32
C ASP A 170 30.48 47.41 1.14
N VAL A 171 29.83 46.69 0.25
CA VAL A 171 29.09 47.24 -0.88
C VAL A 171 27.66 47.56 -0.42
N GLU A 172 27.44 48.72 0.12
CA GLU A 172 26.11 49.25 0.36
C GLU A 172 25.40 49.53 -0.97
N SER A 173 24.12 49.11 -1.03
CA SER A 173 23.21 49.26 -2.17
C SER A 173 22.77 50.69 -2.38
#